data_9120754d9355c160769958612c34764a
#
_entry.id   9120754d9355c160769958612c34764a
#
_cell.length_a   1.000
_cell.length_b   1.000
_cell.length_c   1.000
_cell.angle_alpha   90.00
_cell.angle_beta   90.00
_cell.angle_gamma   90.00
#
_symmetry.space_group_name_H-M   'P 1'
#
loop_
_entity.id
_entity.type
_entity.pdbx_description
1 polymer ?
#
loop_
_entity_poly.entity_id
_entity_poly.type
_entity_poly.pdbx_seq_one_letter_code
_entity_poly.pdbx_strand_id
1 'polypeptide(L)'
;MATQMGSRMVFENAKTLVRSLGYSVEHAKLTQSYLRSEVALSTSIANYHIPVLVNDTQNGASRVNEKRLNLQDIFITTEIAVVIGVGTATATAAKLYTYPNATVFTSATDDDLWSIYNGYLNLTINNEQVLPAWDVLRHYFVPQTQQSASTTDQWSASSDAFYPVEPGIVMNGAANINFQLTANGAPATVLANSFIAVVQRGILCQNVTTVK
;
A
#
# COMPACT_ATOMS: atom_id res chain seq x y z
N MET A 1 -19.53 -8.17 20.62
CA MET A 1 -20.53 -8.60 19.62
C MET A 1 -20.57 -7.73 18.38
N ALA A 2 -20.40 -6.43 18.45
CA ALA A 2 -20.40 -5.52 17.27
C ALA A 2 -19.29 -5.81 16.25
N THR A 3 -18.09 -6.21 16.69
CA THR A 3 -16.95 -6.49 15.82
C THR A 3 -17.15 -7.72 14.91
N GLN A 4 -17.87 -8.74 15.38
CA GLN A 4 -18.15 -9.93 14.56
C GLN A 4 -19.20 -9.67 13.48
N MET A 5 -20.18 -8.82 13.74
CA MET A 5 -21.18 -8.45 12.74
C MET A 5 -20.58 -7.64 11.59
N GLY A 6 -19.72 -6.68 11.87
CA GLY A 6 -19.03 -5.91 10.84
C GLY A 6 -18.16 -6.77 9.92
N SER A 7 -17.40 -7.72 10.49
CA SER A 7 -16.57 -8.64 9.73
C SER A 7 -17.38 -9.51 8.77
N ARG A 8 -18.50 -10.07 9.21
CA ARG A 8 -19.36 -10.93 8.37
C ARG A 8 -19.96 -10.14 7.20
N MET A 9 -20.39 -8.91 7.43
CA MET A 9 -20.94 -8.05 6.40
C MET A 9 -19.89 -7.71 5.33
N VAL A 10 -18.65 -7.47 5.71
CA VAL A 10 -17.54 -7.22 4.80
C VAL A 10 -17.27 -8.43 3.90
N PHE A 11 -17.28 -9.65 4.44
CA PHE A 11 -17.08 -10.87 3.66
C PHE A 11 -18.23 -11.17 2.69
N GLU A 12 -19.48 -10.94 3.08
CA GLU A 12 -20.63 -11.13 2.18
C GLU A 12 -20.63 -10.09 1.04
N ASN A 13 -20.29 -8.84 1.33
CA ASN A 13 -20.12 -7.82 0.30
C ASN A 13 -18.98 -8.20 -0.67
N ALA A 14 -17.87 -8.71 -0.16
CA ALA A 14 -16.77 -9.18 -0.98
C ALA A 14 -17.19 -10.31 -1.92
N LYS A 15 -17.92 -11.31 -1.42
CA LYS A 15 -18.45 -12.41 -2.25
C LYS A 15 -19.38 -11.89 -3.34
N THR A 16 -20.25 -10.96 -3.00
CA THR A 16 -21.20 -10.36 -3.95
C THR A 16 -20.44 -9.61 -5.04
N LEU A 17 -19.42 -8.85 -4.68
CA LEU A 17 -18.59 -8.10 -5.62
C LEU A 17 -17.83 -9.03 -6.57
N VAL A 18 -17.24 -10.11 -6.05
CA VAL A 18 -16.52 -11.09 -6.89
C VAL A 18 -17.48 -11.81 -7.85
N ARG A 19 -18.68 -12.17 -7.38
CA ARG A 19 -19.70 -12.77 -8.22
C ARG A 19 -20.19 -11.84 -9.34
N SER A 20 -20.35 -10.56 -9.04
CA SER A 20 -20.79 -9.58 -10.05
C SER A 20 -19.78 -9.42 -11.20
N LEU A 21 -18.52 -9.78 -10.97
CA LEU A 21 -17.47 -9.80 -11.99
C LEU A 21 -17.38 -11.14 -12.75
N GLY A 22 -18.33 -12.06 -12.53
CA GLY A 22 -18.38 -13.34 -13.26
C GLY A 22 -17.46 -14.43 -12.66
N TYR A 23 -17.07 -14.32 -11.41
CA TYR A 23 -16.26 -15.34 -10.74
C TYR A 23 -17.10 -16.18 -9.77
N SER A 24 -16.80 -17.49 -9.74
CA SER A 24 -17.34 -18.39 -8.72
C SER A 24 -16.54 -18.28 -7.43
N VAL A 25 -17.25 -18.17 -6.33
CA VAL A 25 -16.66 -18.15 -4.98
C VAL A 25 -16.99 -19.42 -4.17
N GLU A 26 -17.58 -20.43 -4.80
CA GLU A 26 -18.04 -21.65 -4.10
C GLU A 26 -16.90 -22.42 -3.44
N HIS A 27 -15.74 -22.47 -4.10
CA HIS A 27 -14.54 -23.13 -3.60
C HIS A 27 -13.45 -22.15 -3.21
N ALA A 28 -13.73 -20.85 -3.25
CA ALA A 28 -12.76 -19.82 -2.92
C ALA A 28 -12.58 -19.71 -1.40
N LYS A 29 -11.33 -19.65 -0.97
CA LYS A 29 -10.99 -19.32 0.41
C LYS A 29 -10.87 -17.82 0.56
N LEU A 30 -11.69 -17.22 1.41
CA LEU A 30 -11.68 -15.80 1.72
C LEU A 30 -10.97 -15.56 3.06
N THR A 31 -9.97 -14.70 3.05
CA THR A 31 -9.23 -14.32 4.26
C THR A 31 -8.95 -12.82 4.26
N GLN A 32 -8.92 -12.22 5.44
CA GLN A 32 -8.34 -10.89 5.58
C GLN A 32 -6.85 -10.98 5.28
N SER A 33 -6.36 -10.04 4.48
CA SER A 33 -4.96 -10.01 4.06
C SER A 33 -4.54 -8.58 3.73
N TYR A 34 -3.29 -8.42 3.35
CA TYR A 34 -2.75 -7.17 2.87
C TYR A 34 -1.81 -7.39 1.69
N LEU A 35 -1.68 -6.35 0.88
CA LEU A 35 -0.65 -6.24 -0.14
C LEU A 35 0.22 -5.04 0.19
N ARG A 36 1.50 -5.15 -0.07
CA ARG A 36 2.46 -4.08 0.11
C ARG A 36 3.36 -3.99 -1.11
N SER A 37 3.36 -2.84 -1.73
CA SER A 37 4.22 -2.52 -2.87
C SER A 37 5.14 -1.38 -2.52
N GLU A 38 6.39 -1.44 -2.95
CA GLU A 38 7.43 -0.49 -2.56
C GLU A 38 8.20 0.01 -3.76
N VAL A 39 8.67 1.25 -3.67
CA VAL A 39 9.61 1.85 -4.62
C VAL A 39 10.64 2.67 -3.86
N ALA A 40 11.91 2.59 -4.26
CA ALA A 40 12.97 3.39 -3.67
C ALA A 40 12.74 4.88 -3.94
N LEU A 41 12.99 5.71 -2.93
CA LEU A 41 13.02 7.17 -3.09
C LEU A 41 14.25 7.58 -3.89
N SER A 42 14.09 8.60 -4.72
CA SER A 42 15.15 9.15 -5.56
C SER A 42 15.04 10.66 -5.64
N THR A 43 16.19 11.34 -5.67
CA THR A 43 16.28 12.79 -5.83
C THR A 43 15.98 13.26 -7.26
N SER A 44 15.87 12.37 -8.21
CA SER A 44 15.70 12.70 -9.64
C SER A 44 14.29 12.42 -10.16
N ILE A 45 13.41 11.85 -9.36
CA ILE A 45 12.09 11.39 -9.81
C ILE A 45 10.99 12.01 -8.98
N ALA A 46 9.97 12.56 -9.66
CA ALA A 46 8.73 12.99 -9.05
C ALA A 46 7.59 11.96 -9.29
N ASN A 47 7.75 11.08 -10.28
CA ASN A 47 6.74 10.08 -10.63
C ASN A 47 7.27 8.68 -10.31
N TYR A 48 6.63 8.03 -9.37
CA TYR A 48 7.01 6.69 -8.88
C TYR A 48 6.02 5.66 -9.39
N HIS A 49 6.51 4.68 -10.15
CA HIS A 49 5.74 3.52 -10.58
C HIS A 49 5.90 2.40 -9.57
N ILE A 50 4.80 1.92 -9.03
CA ILE A 50 4.76 0.95 -7.93
C ILE A 50 3.89 -0.23 -8.36
N PRO A 51 4.45 -1.21 -9.10
CA PRO A 51 3.67 -2.34 -9.59
C PRO A 51 3.27 -3.29 -8.46
N VAL A 52 2.07 -3.84 -8.55
CA VAL A 52 1.66 -5.00 -7.76
C VAL A 52 2.10 -6.24 -8.54
N LEU A 53 3.15 -6.89 -8.07
CA LEU A 53 3.80 -7.97 -8.81
C LEU A 53 3.15 -9.32 -8.53
N VAL A 54 3.01 -10.11 -9.60
CA VAL A 54 2.72 -11.53 -9.55
C VAL A 54 4.05 -12.28 -9.61
N ASN A 55 4.33 -13.14 -8.64
CA ASN A 55 5.56 -13.96 -8.61
C ASN A 55 6.88 -13.20 -8.79
N ASP A 56 7.10 -12.17 -7.99
CA ASP A 56 8.40 -11.52 -8.00
C ASP A 56 9.47 -12.44 -7.40
N THR A 57 10.31 -12.99 -8.27
CA THR A 57 11.52 -13.71 -7.91
C THR A 57 12.73 -12.77 -7.83
N GLN A 58 12.53 -11.49 -8.10
CA GLN A 58 13.63 -10.56 -8.17
C GLN A 58 13.97 -9.96 -6.81
N ASN A 59 15.20 -10.12 -6.50
CA ASN A 59 15.99 -9.42 -5.51
C ASN A 59 15.68 -9.72 -4.05
N GLY A 60 16.32 -10.73 -3.53
CA GLY A 60 16.94 -10.87 -2.20
C GLY A 60 16.46 -10.07 -0.99
N ALA A 61 15.50 -9.20 -1.16
CA ALA A 61 14.86 -8.52 -0.08
C ALA A 61 13.79 -9.43 0.50
N SER A 62 13.88 -9.72 1.75
CA SER A 62 13.02 -10.62 2.54
C SER A 62 11.53 -10.22 2.59
N ARG A 63 11.09 -9.32 1.74
CA ARG A 63 9.73 -8.77 1.68
C ARG A 63 8.88 -9.32 0.53
N VAL A 64 9.37 -10.33 -0.10
CA VAL A 64 8.80 -10.90 -1.33
C VAL A 64 7.37 -11.41 -1.15
N ASN A 65 7.03 -11.91 0.02
CA ASN A 65 5.73 -12.54 0.26
C ASN A 65 4.56 -11.53 0.38
N GLU A 66 4.85 -10.28 0.65
CA GLU A 66 3.84 -9.24 0.85
C GLU A 66 3.41 -8.55 -0.46
N LYS A 67 4.14 -8.78 -1.54
CA LYS A 67 3.96 -8.11 -2.84
C LYS A 67 3.19 -8.93 -3.85
N ARG A 68 2.74 -10.13 -3.48
CA ARG A 68 2.25 -11.12 -4.43
C ARG A 68 0.76 -11.26 -4.42
N LEU A 69 0.21 -11.18 -5.61
CA LEU A 69 -1.11 -11.67 -5.92
C LEU A 69 -0.96 -12.80 -6.95
N ASN A 70 -1.39 -14.02 -6.62
CA ASN A 70 -1.30 -15.14 -7.56
C ASN A 70 -2.29 -14.98 -8.71
N LEU A 71 -1.99 -15.60 -9.86
CA LEU A 71 -2.80 -15.49 -11.08
C LEU A 71 -4.28 -15.87 -10.89
N GLN A 72 -4.56 -16.78 -9.97
CA GLN A 72 -5.93 -17.28 -9.68
C GLN A 72 -6.56 -16.60 -8.46
N ASP A 73 -5.90 -15.60 -7.89
CA ASP A 73 -6.37 -14.92 -6.72
C ASP A 73 -6.97 -13.57 -7.09
N ILE A 74 -7.96 -13.17 -6.30
CA ILE A 74 -8.53 -11.83 -6.34
C ILE A 74 -8.30 -11.17 -4.99
N PHE A 75 -7.82 -9.96 -5.01
CA PHE A 75 -7.70 -9.12 -3.83
C PHE A 75 -8.68 -7.96 -3.91
N ILE A 76 -9.48 -7.78 -2.88
CA ILE A 76 -10.40 -6.66 -2.76
C ILE A 76 -9.81 -5.70 -1.75
N THR A 77 -9.31 -4.57 -2.24
CA THR A 77 -8.79 -3.51 -1.40
C THR A 77 -9.94 -2.73 -0.76
N THR A 78 -9.95 -2.68 0.54
CA THR A 78 -10.92 -1.91 1.33
C THR A 78 -10.31 -0.68 1.98
N GLU A 79 -9.00 -0.71 2.19
CA GLU A 79 -8.24 0.39 2.79
C GLU A 79 -6.87 0.53 2.12
N ILE A 80 -6.42 1.76 1.97
CA ILE A 80 -5.09 2.09 1.44
C ILE A 80 -4.37 2.99 2.44
N ALA A 81 -3.05 2.79 2.58
CA ALA A 81 -2.13 3.71 3.23
C ALA A 81 -0.91 3.94 2.33
N VAL A 82 -0.43 5.16 2.32
CA VAL A 82 0.87 5.54 1.74
C VAL A 82 1.79 5.94 2.87
N VAL A 83 2.93 5.29 2.96
CA VAL A 83 3.90 5.50 4.05
C VAL A 83 5.31 5.58 3.49
N ILE A 84 6.19 6.25 4.21
CA ILE A 84 7.61 6.32 3.90
C ILE A 84 8.35 5.32 4.79
N GLY A 85 9.28 4.58 4.21
CA GLY A 85 10.08 3.62 4.93
C GLY A 85 11.56 3.91 4.86
N VAL A 86 12.28 3.43 5.87
CA VAL A 86 13.74 3.38 5.88
C VAL A 86 14.16 1.94 6.16
N GLY A 87 14.92 1.37 5.25
CA GLY A 87 15.54 0.06 5.40
C GLY A 87 16.98 0.16 5.86
N THR A 88 17.54 -0.96 6.25
CA THR A 88 18.99 -1.13 6.42
C THR A 88 19.60 -1.66 5.11
N ALA A 89 20.89 -1.48 4.93
CA ALA A 89 21.59 -2.01 3.74
C ALA A 89 21.44 -3.53 3.57
N THR A 90 21.18 -4.26 4.66
CA THR A 90 20.92 -5.70 4.70
C THR A 90 19.43 -6.07 4.70
N ALA A 91 18.56 -5.09 4.65
CA ALA A 91 17.12 -5.15 4.30
C ALA A 91 16.21 -6.09 5.10
N THR A 92 16.59 -6.58 6.26
CA THR A 92 15.76 -7.50 7.04
C THR A 92 14.70 -6.81 7.92
N ALA A 93 14.82 -5.52 8.18
CA ALA A 93 13.87 -4.77 8.97
C ALA A 93 13.75 -3.34 8.44
N ALA A 94 12.61 -3.04 7.82
CA ALA A 94 12.29 -1.67 7.44
C ALA A 94 11.28 -1.08 8.43
N LYS A 95 11.55 0.12 8.88
CA LYS A 95 10.61 0.90 9.68
C LYS A 95 9.76 1.75 8.77
N LEU A 96 8.46 1.79 9.02
CA LEU A 96 7.50 2.57 8.27
C LEU A 96 7.03 3.77 9.09
N TYR A 97 6.97 4.92 8.43
CA TYR A 97 6.58 6.18 9.03
C TYR A 97 5.40 6.76 8.27
N THR A 98 4.46 7.32 8.99
CA THR A 98 3.29 8.00 8.44
C THR A 98 3.53 9.50 8.25
N TYR A 99 4.74 9.97 8.56
CA TYR A 99 5.18 11.36 8.40
C TYR A 99 6.70 11.41 8.26
N PRO A 100 7.27 12.48 7.67
CA PRO A 100 8.71 12.67 7.60
C PRO A 100 9.28 13.01 8.98
N ASN A 101 9.69 12.00 9.73
CA ASN A 101 10.27 12.20 11.06
C ASN A 101 11.67 12.81 10.93
N ALA A 102 11.86 14.05 11.37
CA ALA A 102 13.12 14.78 11.29
C ALA A 102 14.30 14.07 11.99
N THR A 103 14.03 13.26 13.02
CA THR A 103 15.08 12.49 13.70
C THR A 103 15.59 11.33 12.85
N VAL A 104 14.75 10.77 11.98
CA VAL A 104 15.07 9.63 11.13
C VAL A 104 15.55 10.09 9.77
N PHE A 105 14.88 11.07 9.18
CA PHE A 105 15.17 11.60 7.84
C PHE A 105 16.08 12.84 7.91
N THR A 106 17.14 12.74 8.71
CA THR A 106 18.06 13.86 8.98
C THR A 106 18.78 14.40 7.76
N SER A 107 18.91 13.63 6.69
CA SER A 107 19.55 14.05 5.44
C SER A 107 18.58 14.68 4.46
N ALA A 108 17.29 14.52 4.65
CA ALA A 108 16.24 15.15 3.87
C ALA A 108 15.63 16.26 4.72
N THR A 109 15.46 17.44 4.13
CA THR A 109 14.67 18.46 4.79
C THR A 109 13.22 18.00 4.87
N ASP A 110 12.50 18.43 5.89
CA ASP A 110 11.07 18.10 6.02
C ASP A 110 10.29 18.47 4.75
N ASP A 111 10.66 19.58 4.11
CA ASP A 111 10.08 20.09 2.87
C ASP A 111 10.28 19.12 1.70
N ASP A 112 11.40 18.43 1.61
CA ASP A 112 11.68 17.49 0.53
C ASP A 112 10.71 16.29 0.55
N LEU A 113 10.43 15.75 1.73
CA LEU A 113 9.53 14.61 1.90
C LEU A 113 8.05 15.04 1.90
N TRP A 114 7.76 16.31 2.20
CA TRP A 114 6.45 16.89 2.03
C TRP A 114 5.98 16.87 0.58
N SER A 115 6.89 16.92 -0.37
CA SER A 115 6.57 16.81 -1.79
C SER A 115 5.80 15.53 -2.11
N ILE A 116 6.05 14.45 -1.37
CA ILE A 116 5.37 13.15 -1.52
C ILE A 116 3.95 13.24 -0.99
N TYR A 117 3.75 13.79 0.20
CA TYR A 117 2.42 13.90 0.83
C TYR A 117 1.53 14.94 0.14
N ASN A 118 2.10 15.96 -0.48
CA ASN A 118 1.38 16.93 -1.34
C ASN A 118 1.13 16.39 -2.76
N GLY A 119 1.46 15.16 -3.01
CA GLY A 119 1.23 14.48 -4.26
C GLY A 119 -0.13 13.76 -4.33
N TYR A 120 -0.30 13.00 -5.38
CA TYR A 120 -1.47 12.15 -5.59
C TYR A 120 -1.08 10.77 -6.06
N LEU A 121 -1.93 9.80 -5.75
CA LEU A 121 -1.79 8.40 -6.14
C LEU A 121 -2.86 8.07 -7.19
N ASN A 122 -2.43 7.44 -8.27
CA ASN A 122 -3.28 6.84 -9.27
C ASN A 122 -3.16 5.33 -9.21
N LEU A 123 -4.24 4.62 -9.53
CA LEU A 123 -4.22 3.18 -9.75
C LEU A 123 -4.75 2.87 -11.14
N THR A 124 -3.95 2.14 -11.89
CA THR A 124 -4.34 1.63 -13.22
C THR A 124 -4.36 0.11 -13.20
N ILE A 125 -5.44 -0.47 -13.71
CA ILE A 125 -5.61 -1.91 -13.87
C ILE A 125 -5.92 -2.18 -15.35
N ASN A 126 -5.10 -2.96 -16.04
CA ASN A 126 -5.24 -3.27 -17.48
C ASN A 126 -5.44 -2.01 -18.36
N ASN A 127 -4.67 -0.96 -18.09
CA ASN A 127 -4.77 0.35 -18.76
C ASN A 127 -6.04 1.16 -18.47
N GLU A 128 -6.91 0.70 -17.57
CA GLU A 128 -8.04 1.47 -17.07
C GLU A 128 -7.66 2.15 -15.75
N GLN A 129 -7.90 3.45 -15.66
CA GLN A 129 -7.65 4.20 -14.44
C GLN A 129 -8.82 4.01 -13.47
N VAL A 130 -8.59 3.19 -12.44
CA VAL A 130 -9.61 2.81 -11.45
C VAL A 130 -9.65 3.81 -10.29
N LEU A 131 -8.49 4.35 -9.91
CA LEU A 131 -8.37 5.34 -8.85
C LEU A 131 -7.68 6.58 -9.41
N PRO A 132 -8.41 7.61 -9.81
CA PRO A 132 -7.84 8.86 -10.29
C PRO A 132 -7.53 9.81 -9.14
N ALA A 133 -6.33 10.38 -9.14
CA ALA A 133 -5.94 11.50 -8.26
C ALA A 133 -6.33 11.35 -6.77
N TRP A 134 -5.99 10.22 -6.18
CA TRP A 134 -6.16 9.99 -4.74
C TRP A 134 -5.18 10.88 -3.96
N ASP A 135 -5.68 11.71 -3.09
CA ASP A 135 -4.91 12.62 -2.28
C ASP A 135 -4.04 11.88 -1.26
N VAL A 136 -2.71 12.04 -1.36
CA VAL A 136 -1.74 11.38 -0.47
C VAL A 136 -1.67 12.07 0.90
N LEU A 137 -2.05 13.33 1.00
CA LEU A 137 -2.05 14.06 2.28
C LEU A 137 -2.94 13.39 3.34
N ARG A 138 -3.97 12.67 2.93
CA ARG A 138 -4.82 11.88 3.83
C ARG A 138 -4.05 10.89 4.70
N HIS A 139 -2.90 10.41 4.20
CA HIS A 139 -2.09 9.40 4.88
C HIS A 139 -1.06 10.00 5.83
N TYR A 140 -0.94 11.33 5.85
CA TYR A 140 -0.07 12.01 6.79
C TYR A 140 -0.66 11.98 8.18
N PHE A 141 0.03 11.33 9.09
CA PHE A 141 -0.41 11.22 10.48
C PHE A 141 0.80 11.28 11.42
N VAL A 142 0.76 12.21 12.37
CA VAL A 142 1.77 12.33 13.44
C VAL A 142 1.18 11.73 14.71
N PRO A 143 1.79 10.66 15.28
CA PRO A 143 1.31 10.09 16.53
C PRO A 143 1.35 11.09 17.68
N GLN A 144 0.25 11.23 18.40
CA GLN A 144 0.14 12.17 19.51
C GLN A 144 0.95 11.77 20.76
N THR A 145 1.39 10.53 20.83
CA THR A 145 2.18 10.00 21.96
C THR A 145 3.66 10.32 21.84
N GLN A 146 4.01 11.37 21.15
CA GLN A 146 5.39 11.80 21.05
C GLN A 146 5.89 12.35 22.39
N GLN A 147 6.66 11.55 23.09
CA GLN A 147 7.53 12.09 24.12
C GLN A 147 8.74 12.74 23.46
N SER A 148 8.98 13.99 23.88
CA SER A 148 10.07 14.81 23.40
C SER A 148 11.42 14.12 23.46
N ALA A 149 12.25 14.37 22.47
CA ALA A 149 13.71 14.29 22.51
C ALA A 149 14.36 12.93 22.82
N SER A 150 13.63 11.85 22.93
CA SER A 150 14.25 10.54 22.98
C SER A 150 14.55 10.08 21.56
N THR A 151 15.79 9.70 21.33
CA THR A 151 16.30 9.09 20.09
C THR A 151 15.67 7.72 19.79
N THR A 152 14.65 7.33 20.54
CA THR A 152 13.94 6.09 20.34
C THR A 152 12.95 6.23 19.20
N ASP A 153 13.11 5.36 18.28
CA ASP A 153 12.34 5.12 17.09
C ASP A 153 10.83 5.29 17.25
N GLN A 154 10.33 6.41 16.87
CA GLN A 154 8.90 6.67 16.77
C GLN A 154 8.41 6.21 15.39
N TRP A 155 8.48 4.92 15.14
CA TRP A 155 7.83 4.35 13.97
C TRP A 155 6.35 4.18 14.27
N SER A 156 5.54 4.52 13.33
CA SER A 156 4.11 4.34 13.44
C SER A 156 3.55 3.99 12.07
N ALA A 157 3.37 2.72 11.83
CA ALA A 157 2.40 2.25 10.85
C ALA A 157 1.05 2.17 11.55
N SER A 158 0.58 3.30 12.05
CA SER A 158 -0.69 3.42 12.73
C SER A 158 -1.84 3.00 11.80
N SER A 159 -2.86 2.37 12.36
CA SER A 159 -4.11 2.12 11.66
C SER A 159 -4.76 3.42 11.16
N ASP A 160 -4.41 4.54 11.76
CA ASP A 160 -4.97 5.85 11.46
C ASP A 160 -4.50 6.43 10.11
N ALA A 161 -3.41 5.89 9.55
CA ALA A 161 -2.98 6.24 8.20
C ALA A 161 -3.74 5.48 7.09
N PHE A 162 -4.57 4.51 7.46
CA PHE A 162 -5.38 3.77 6.50
C PHE A 162 -6.70 4.48 6.26
N TYR A 163 -6.97 4.73 4.98
CA TYR A 163 -8.22 5.32 4.53
C TYR A 163 -9.06 4.31 3.78
N PRO A 164 -10.37 4.27 4.06
CA PRO A 164 -11.29 3.39 3.36
C PRO A 164 -11.42 3.78 1.89
N VAL A 165 -11.52 2.76 1.05
CA VAL A 165 -11.79 2.88 -0.38
C VAL A 165 -13.17 2.30 -0.65
N GLU A 166 -14.09 3.15 -1.05
CA GLU A 166 -15.47 2.77 -1.35
C GLU A 166 -15.89 3.25 -2.75
N PRO A 167 -16.41 2.35 -3.58
CA PRO A 167 -16.48 0.90 -3.41
C PRO A 167 -15.08 0.26 -3.40
N GLY A 168 -14.95 -0.91 -2.76
CA GLY A 168 -13.67 -1.63 -2.73
C GLY A 168 -13.13 -1.91 -4.12
N ILE A 169 -11.81 -1.75 -4.29
CA ILE A 169 -11.15 -1.99 -5.58
C ILE A 169 -10.81 -3.47 -5.73
N VAL A 170 -11.27 -4.06 -6.82
CA VAL A 170 -11.00 -5.47 -7.14
C VAL A 170 -9.77 -5.58 -8.02
N MET A 171 -8.79 -6.32 -7.54
CA MET A 171 -7.55 -6.63 -8.24
C MET A 171 -7.49 -8.11 -8.55
N ASN A 172 -7.38 -8.44 -9.82
CA ASN A 172 -7.15 -9.82 -10.26
C ASN A 172 -5.66 -10.05 -10.46
N GLY A 173 -5.13 -11.14 -9.96
CA GLY A 173 -3.71 -11.49 -10.10
C GLY A 173 -3.23 -11.70 -11.53
N ALA A 174 -4.14 -11.93 -12.49
CA ALA A 174 -3.81 -11.98 -13.92
C ALA A 174 -3.76 -10.58 -14.58
N ALA A 175 -4.19 -9.53 -13.90
CA ALA A 175 -4.21 -8.18 -14.41
C ALA A 175 -2.86 -7.46 -14.23
N ASN A 176 -2.57 -6.53 -15.13
CA ASN A 176 -1.48 -5.60 -14.93
C ASN A 176 -1.94 -4.48 -13.99
N ILE A 177 -1.41 -4.47 -12.78
CA ILE A 177 -1.80 -3.54 -11.71
C ILE A 177 -0.61 -2.65 -11.39
N ASN A 178 -0.80 -1.36 -11.55
CA ASN A 178 0.25 -0.38 -11.32
C ASN A 178 -0.29 0.82 -10.54
N PHE A 179 0.35 1.11 -9.40
CA PHE A 179 0.20 2.38 -8.73
C PHE A 179 1.21 3.38 -9.30
N GLN A 180 0.76 4.58 -9.52
CA GLN A 180 1.61 5.70 -9.86
C GLN A 180 1.42 6.81 -8.82
N LEU A 181 2.46 7.09 -8.06
CA LEU A 181 2.49 8.22 -7.16
C LEU A 181 3.23 9.38 -7.85
N THR A 182 2.54 10.48 -7.99
CA THR A 182 3.09 11.73 -8.51
C THR A 182 3.29 12.68 -7.34
N ALA A 183 4.55 12.92 -6.98
CA ALA A 183 4.93 13.88 -5.96
C ALA A 183 4.88 15.31 -6.51
N ASN A 184 4.73 16.28 -5.64
CA ASN A 184 4.80 17.71 -6.00
C ASN A 184 6.28 18.16 -6.12
N GLY A 185 7.00 17.57 -7.06
CA GLY A 185 8.43 17.76 -7.27
C GLY A 185 9.26 16.58 -6.78
N ALA A 186 10.46 16.43 -7.33
CA ALA A 186 11.43 15.45 -6.85
C ALA A 186 12.05 15.93 -5.53
N PRO A 187 12.22 15.07 -4.52
CA PRO A 187 12.93 15.43 -3.30
C PRO A 187 14.35 15.88 -3.60
N ALA A 188 14.82 16.99 -3.03
CA ALA A 188 16.19 17.45 -3.25
C ALA A 188 17.22 16.53 -2.58
N THR A 189 16.86 15.97 -1.43
CA THR A 189 17.67 15.00 -0.70
C THR A 189 16.82 13.81 -0.26
N VAL A 190 17.40 12.61 -0.25
CA VAL A 190 16.78 11.40 0.26
C VAL A 190 17.75 10.65 1.15
N LEU A 191 17.25 10.03 2.18
CA LEU A 191 18.03 9.14 3.03
C LEU A 191 18.31 7.83 2.26
N ALA A 192 19.53 7.32 2.38
CA ALA A 192 19.88 6.03 1.78
C ALA A 192 18.93 4.92 2.25
N ASN A 193 18.53 4.05 1.33
CA ASN A 193 17.56 2.97 1.57
C ASN A 193 16.16 3.42 2.00
N SER A 194 15.81 4.69 1.78
CA SER A 194 14.44 5.15 1.94
C SER A 194 13.57 4.75 0.75
N PHE A 195 12.29 4.53 1.02
CA PHE A 195 11.34 4.08 0.02
C PHE A 195 9.93 4.57 0.35
N ILE A 196 9.08 4.60 -0.65
CA ILE A 196 7.64 4.77 -0.49
C ILE A 196 7.01 3.38 -0.51
N ALA A 197 6.08 3.13 0.40
CA ALA A 197 5.28 1.92 0.39
C ALA A 197 3.79 2.28 0.29
N VAL A 198 3.10 1.60 -0.64
CA VAL A 198 1.64 1.57 -0.70
C VAL A 198 1.19 0.27 -0.05
N VAL A 199 0.50 0.39 1.06
CA VAL A 199 -0.04 -0.74 1.82
C VAL A 199 -1.55 -0.78 1.64
N GLN A 200 -2.05 -1.91 1.22
CA GLN A 200 -3.47 -2.14 0.99
C GLN A 200 -3.94 -3.20 1.96
N ARG A 201 -5.03 -2.97 2.65
CA ARG A 201 -5.74 -3.97 3.46
C ARG A 201 -7.02 -4.36 2.77
N GLY A 202 -7.42 -5.61 2.96
CA GLY A 202 -8.62 -6.08 2.31
C GLY A 202 -8.85 -7.57 2.45
N ILE A 203 -9.55 -8.12 1.48
CA ILE A 203 -9.92 -9.53 1.44
C ILE A 203 -9.23 -10.20 0.28
N LEU A 204 -8.47 -11.22 0.58
CA LEU A 204 -7.88 -12.14 -0.39
C LEU A 204 -8.85 -13.28 -0.65
N CYS A 205 -9.23 -13.44 -1.91
CA CYS A 205 -10.03 -14.57 -2.41
C CYS A 205 -9.09 -15.48 -3.20
N GLN A 206 -8.78 -16.64 -2.64
CA GLN A 206 -7.87 -17.61 -3.24
C GLN A 206 -8.64 -18.68 -4.03
N ASN A 207 -8.04 -19.16 -5.12
CA ASN A 207 -8.60 -20.19 -5.99
C ASN A 207 -9.96 -19.81 -6.59
N VAL A 208 -10.06 -18.61 -7.08
CA VAL A 208 -11.27 -18.14 -7.77
C VAL A 208 -11.28 -18.67 -9.21
N THR A 209 -12.43 -19.17 -9.64
CA THR A 209 -12.63 -19.68 -10.99
C THR A 209 -13.62 -18.81 -11.76
N THR A 210 -13.38 -18.60 -13.04
CA THR A 210 -14.35 -17.92 -13.91
C THR A 210 -15.58 -18.81 -14.12
N VAL A 211 -16.76 -18.25 -13.96
CA VAL A 211 -18.00 -18.90 -14.37
C VAL A 211 -18.05 -18.87 -15.89
N LYS A 212 -18.04 -20.04 -16.51
CA LYS A 212 -18.25 -20.18 -17.96
C LYS A 212 -19.72 -20.12 -18.32
#